data_45824b85c6c713c63629dba959cdd40f
#
_entry.id   45824b85c6c713c63629dba959cdd40f
#
_cell.length_a   1.000
_cell.length_b   1.000
_cell.length_c   1.000
_cell.angle_alpha   90.00
_cell.angle_beta   90.00
_cell.angle_gamma   90.00
#
_symmetry.space_group_name_H-M   'P 1'
#
loop_
_entity.id
_entity.type
_entity.pdbx_description
1 polymer ?
#
loop_
_entity_poly.entity_id
_entity_poly.type
_entity_poly.pdbx_seq_one_letter_code
_entity_poly.pdbx_strand_id
1 'polypeptide(L)'
;MILTAILFVVQVNAQSDKYMKAMEAKIAEMNKASTSAAWQDVGNAFQRIGEAEKTQWLPFYYAAVSNVMTGLMLNNGQMGGGNSTQTDQIADKAEEMLNKAEAMEKDNADIYCVKKMISSLRMMADPMTRYQTYGPKGAEALAKAKALDPNNPRVYMLEGQDKFYTPEQFGGSKTEAKTLFETSLKKFDEAKPKSSIAPNWGRNQVEYFLSQIK
;
A
#
# COMPACT_ATOMS: atom_id res chain seq x y z
N MET A 1 35.10 26.84 -17.82
CA MET A 1 34.04 26.62 -16.81
C MET A 1 32.69 26.10 -17.37
N ILE A 2 32.50 26.07 -18.68
CA ILE A 2 31.21 25.66 -19.31
C ILE A 2 31.09 24.11 -19.47
N LEU A 3 32.23 23.38 -19.59
CA LEU A 3 32.22 21.93 -19.81
C LEU A 3 31.74 21.11 -18.58
N THR A 4 31.95 21.60 -17.36
CA THR A 4 31.60 20.89 -16.13
C THR A 4 30.09 20.91 -15.85
N ALA A 5 29.38 21.95 -16.26
CA ALA A 5 27.93 22.09 -16.08
C ALA A 5 27.13 21.15 -16.99
N ILE A 6 27.63 20.91 -18.24
CA ILE A 6 26.97 20.03 -19.21
C ILE A 6 27.07 18.56 -18.77
N LEU A 7 28.21 18.14 -18.20
CA LEU A 7 28.38 16.78 -17.66
C LEU A 7 27.42 16.49 -16.48
N PHE A 8 27.18 17.49 -15.63
CA PHE A 8 26.28 17.32 -14.47
C PHE A 8 24.81 17.17 -14.91
N VAL A 9 24.36 17.95 -15.89
CA VAL A 9 22.99 17.87 -16.44
C VAL A 9 22.74 16.52 -17.13
N VAL A 10 23.71 16.00 -17.88
CA VAL A 10 23.59 14.72 -18.55
C VAL A 10 23.54 13.55 -17.54
N GLN A 11 24.31 13.61 -16.48
CA GLN A 11 24.29 12.58 -15.43
C GLN A 11 22.96 12.57 -14.66
N VAL A 12 22.39 13.72 -14.34
CA VAL A 12 21.09 13.83 -13.65
C VAL A 12 19.96 13.26 -14.52
N ASN A 13 19.94 13.58 -15.81
CA ASN A 13 18.92 13.05 -16.72
C ASN A 13 19.05 11.53 -16.90
N ALA A 14 20.25 11.00 -17.06
CA ALA A 14 20.49 9.57 -17.22
C ALA A 14 20.13 8.77 -15.95
N GLN A 15 20.38 9.32 -14.77
CA GLN A 15 20.00 8.71 -13.50
C GLN A 15 18.48 8.74 -13.32
N SER A 16 17.81 9.85 -13.68
CA SER A 16 16.35 9.96 -13.64
C SER A 16 15.69 8.93 -14.58
N ASP A 17 16.19 8.77 -15.80
CA ASP A 17 15.67 7.78 -16.76
C ASP A 17 15.87 6.35 -16.27
N LYS A 18 17.02 6.03 -15.69
CA LYS A 18 17.31 4.72 -15.10
C LYS A 18 16.37 4.40 -13.95
N TYR A 19 16.16 5.36 -13.07
CA TYR A 19 15.22 5.24 -11.96
C TYR A 19 13.79 4.98 -12.44
N MET A 20 13.29 5.79 -13.38
CA MET A 20 11.95 5.64 -13.93
C MET A 20 11.74 4.26 -14.53
N LYS A 21 12.67 3.80 -15.40
CA LYS A 21 12.61 2.47 -16.02
C LYS A 21 12.64 1.34 -14.98
N ALA A 22 13.48 1.46 -13.94
CA ALA A 22 13.56 0.46 -12.89
C ALA A 22 12.24 0.38 -12.09
N MET A 23 11.63 1.52 -11.75
CA MET A 23 10.36 1.59 -11.06
C MET A 23 9.22 1.02 -11.91
N GLU A 24 9.09 1.44 -13.17
CA GLU A 24 8.07 0.94 -14.09
C GLU A 24 8.13 -0.58 -14.26
N ALA A 25 9.34 -1.13 -14.44
CA ALA A 25 9.54 -2.57 -14.53
C ALA A 25 9.08 -3.30 -13.26
N LYS A 26 9.44 -2.78 -12.07
CA LYS A 26 9.06 -3.42 -10.80
C LYS A 26 7.59 -3.24 -10.46
N ILE A 27 6.96 -2.12 -10.83
CA ILE A 27 5.51 -1.94 -10.72
C ILE A 27 4.77 -2.94 -11.62
N ALA A 28 5.27 -3.17 -12.85
CA ALA A 28 4.69 -4.17 -13.74
C ALA A 28 4.82 -5.61 -13.20
N GLU A 29 5.93 -5.95 -12.52
CA GLU A 29 6.11 -7.22 -11.83
C GLU A 29 5.17 -7.32 -10.60
N MET A 30 5.08 -6.26 -9.80
CA MET A 30 4.19 -6.17 -8.64
C MET A 30 2.72 -6.42 -9.03
N ASN A 31 2.27 -5.85 -10.14
CA ASN A 31 0.89 -6.01 -10.62
C ASN A 31 0.57 -7.47 -11.07
N LYS A 32 1.58 -8.32 -11.23
CA LYS A 32 1.46 -9.75 -11.56
C LYS A 32 1.70 -10.66 -10.35
N ALA A 33 2.16 -10.11 -9.22
CA ALA A 33 2.50 -10.89 -8.04
C ALA A 33 1.23 -11.53 -7.44
N SER A 34 1.24 -12.85 -7.30
CA SER A 34 0.12 -13.64 -6.79
C SER A 34 0.51 -14.59 -5.65
N THR A 35 1.78 -14.59 -5.25
CA THR A 35 2.29 -15.42 -4.15
C THR A 35 3.05 -14.58 -3.14
N SER A 36 3.13 -15.05 -1.90
CA SER A 36 3.93 -14.39 -0.85
C SER A 36 5.38 -14.18 -1.29
N ALA A 37 6.00 -15.18 -1.92
CA ALA A 37 7.37 -15.08 -2.43
C ALA A 37 7.52 -13.99 -3.50
N ALA A 38 6.59 -13.92 -4.48
CA ALA A 38 6.63 -12.89 -5.52
C ALA A 38 6.49 -11.48 -4.92
N TRP A 39 5.60 -11.28 -3.94
CA TRP A 39 5.46 -10.02 -3.23
C TRP A 39 6.72 -9.65 -2.44
N GLN A 40 7.35 -10.64 -1.80
CA GLN A 40 8.61 -10.43 -1.08
C GLN A 40 9.75 -10.01 -2.02
N ASP A 41 9.86 -10.66 -3.19
CA ASP A 41 10.90 -10.38 -4.18
C ASP A 41 10.77 -8.95 -4.74
N VAL A 42 9.56 -8.52 -5.12
CA VAL A 42 9.36 -7.15 -5.60
C VAL A 42 9.56 -6.13 -4.48
N GLY A 43 9.15 -6.43 -3.25
CA GLY A 43 9.41 -5.58 -2.09
C GLY A 43 10.90 -5.36 -1.83
N ASN A 44 11.70 -6.43 -1.89
CA ASN A 44 13.16 -6.35 -1.78
C ASN A 44 13.79 -5.57 -2.95
N ALA A 45 13.22 -5.68 -4.15
CA ALA A 45 13.69 -4.92 -5.30
C ALA A 45 13.40 -3.41 -5.15
N PHE A 46 12.20 -3.03 -4.71
CA PHE A 46 11.86 -1.65 -4.41
C PHE A 46 12.74 -1.07 -3.29
N GLN A 47 13.00 -1.82 -2.23
CA GLN A 47 13.92 -1.39 -1.18
C GLN A 47 15.30 -1.06 -1.74
N ARG A 48 15.89 -1.93 -2.57
CA ARG A 48 17.20 -1.68 -3.22
C ARG A 48 17.19 -0.43 -4.10
N ILE A 49 16.11 -0.18 -4.85
CA ILE A 49 15.95 1.04 -5.64
C ILE A 49 15.95 2.27 -4.71
N GLY A 50 15.19 2.24 -3.60
CA GLY A 50 15.14 3.35 -2.65
C GLY A 50 16.48 3.63 -1.98
N GLU A 51 17.23 2.58 -1.63
CA GLU A 51 18.57 2.70 -1.04
C GLU A 51 19.61 3.28 -2.01
N ALA A 52 19.44 3.02 -3.31
CA ALA A 52 20.30 3.58 -4.35
C ALA A 52 19.97 5.05 -4.65
N GLU A 53 18.68 5.40 -4.74
CA GLU A 53 18.20 6.75 -5.11
C GLU A 53 18.14 7.74 -3.93
N LYS A 54 18.00 7.27 -2.70
CA LYS A 54 18.06 8.00 -1.41
C LYS A 54 17.12 9.20 -1.23
N THR A 55 16.62 9.81 -2.31
CA THR A 55 15.80 11.03 -2.30
C THR A 55 14.37 10.79 -2.80
N GLN A 56 14.05 9.56 -3.18
CA GLN A 56 12.77 9.18 -3.77
C GLN A 56 11.95 8.37 -2.77
N TRP A 57 10.75 8.84 -2.43
CA TRP A 57 9.88 8.18 -1.46
C TRP A 57 9.15 6.96 -2.03
N LEU A 58 8.80 6.99 -3.32
CA LEU A 58 8.00 5.94 -3.97
C LEU A 58 8.58 4.53 -3.85
N PRO A 59 9.89 4.28 -3.99
CA PRO A 59 10.41 2.95 -3.83
C PRO A 59 10.16 2.38 -2.43
N PHE A 60 10.36 3.18 -1.38
CA PHE A 60 10.09 2.76 -0.01
C PHE A 60 8.61 2.55 0.26
N TYR A 61 7.75 3.38 -0.32
CA TYR A 61 6.30 3.20 -0.29
C TYR A 61 5.89 1.86 -0.92
N TYR A 62 6.36 1.56 -2.13
CA TYR A 62 6.05 0.28 -2.79
C TYR A 62 6.67 -0.91 -2.08
N ALA A 63 7.83 -0.77 -1.46
CA ALA A 63 8.40 -1.79 -0.58
C ALA A 63 7.49 -2.07 0.63
N ALA A 64 6.94 -1.03 1.25
CA ALA A 64 5.99 -1.18 2.35
C ALA A 64 4.69 -1.88 1.90
N VAL A 65 4.08 -1.47 0.79
CA VAL A 65 2.91 -2.13 0.20
C VAL A 65 3.20 -3.60 -0.06
N SER A 66 4.34 -3.91 -0.67
CA SER A 66 4.73 -5.29 -1.00
C SER A 66 4.91 -6.15 0.25
N ASN A 67 5.51 -5.62 1.32
CA ASN A 67 5.64 -6.34 2.59
C ASN A 67 4.26 -6.60 3.23
N VAL A 68 3.34 -5.63 3.22
CA VAL A 68 1.97 -5.87 3.69
C VAL A 68 1.30 -6.99 2.90
N MET A 69 1.40 -6.97 1.58
CA MET A 69 0.82 -8.02 0.73
C MET A 69 1.48 -9.38 0.96
N THR A 70 2.79 -9.41 1.21
CA THR A 70 3.50 -10.63 1.64
C THR A 70 2.86 -11.23 2.89
N GLY A 71 2.62 -10.43 3.93
CA GLY A 71 1.99 -10.89 5.17
C GLY A 71 0.54 -11.34 4.98
N LEU A 72 -0.24 -10.64 4.16
CA LEU A 72 -1.61 -11.03 3.85
C LEU A 72 -1.66 -12.38 3.11
N MET A 73 -0.75 -12.61 2.16
CA MET A 73 -0.68 -13.87 1.41
C MET A 73 -0.21 -15.05 2.28
N LEU A 74 0.70 -14.83 3.21
CA LEU A 74 1.14 -15.88 4.16
C LEU A 74 0.01 -16.34 5.07
N ASN A 75 -0.88 -15.43 5.45
CA ASN A 75 -2.05 -15.73 6.27
C ASN A 75 -3.26 -16.20 5.45
N ASN A 76 -3.12 -16.43 4.14
CA ASN A 76 -4.21 -16.74 3.20
C ASN A 76 -5.39 -15.75 3.31
N GLY A 77 -5.13 -14.51 3.70
CA GLY A 77 -6.14 -13.50 3.97
C GLY A 77 -7.06 -13.82 5.17
N GLN A 78 -6.74 -14.85 5.95
CA GLN A 78 -7.57 -15.28 7.10
C GLN A 78 -7.14 -14.61 8.39
N MET A 79 -8.12 -14.24 9.21
CA MET A 79 -7.89 -13.72 10.55
C MET A 79 -7.49 -14.85 11.51
N GLY A 80 -6.38 -14.67 12.23
CA GLY A 80 -5.91 -15.63 13.25
C GLY A 80 -5.32 -16.93 12.68
N GLY A 81 -5.13 -17.02 11.36
CA GLY A 81 -4.68 -18.25 10.68
C GLY A 81 -3.16 -18.39 10.52
N GLY A 82 -2.37 -17.38 10.89
CA GLY A 82 -0.95 -17.34 10.61
C GLY A 82 -0.06 -17.39 11.87
N ASN A 83 1.24 -17.52 11.62
CA ASN A 83 2.26 -17.35 12.67
C ASN A 83 2.37 -15.85 13.02
N SER A 84 1.86 -15.46 14.21
CA SER A 84 1.85 -14.06 14.65
C SER A 84 3.26 -13.44 14.68
N THR A 85 4.28 -14.20 15.09
CA THR A 85 5.68 -13.74 15.11
C THR A 85 6.19 -13.41 13.71
N GLN A 86 5.91 -14.26 12.72
CA GLN A 86 6.31 -14.01 11.35
C GLN A 86 5.54 -12.82 10.73
N THR A 87 4.24 -12.71 11.04
CA THR A 87 3.42 -11.58 10.60
C THR A 87 3.94 -10.26 11.17
N ASP A 88 4.34 -10.25 12.46
CA ASP A 88 4.90 -9.07 13.10
C ASP A 88 6.23 -8.64 12.47
N GLN A 89 7.15 -9.59 12.22
CA GLN A 89 8.42 -9.27 11.53
C GLN A 89 8.19 -8.65 10.15
N ILE A 90 7.20 -9.13 9.41
CA ILE A 90 6.85 -8.56 8.09
C ILE A 90 6.20 -7.19 8.25
N ALA A 91 5.33 -7.01 9.24
CA ALA A 91 4.71 -5.72 9.54
C ALA A 91 5.74 -4.69 10.01
N ASP A 92 6.74 -5.10 10.81
CA ASP A 92 7.87 -4.25 11.23
C ASP A 92 8.68 -3.77 10.02
N LYS A 93 8.96 -4.68 9.08
CA LYS A 93 9.66 -4.32 7.84
C LYS A 93 8.84 -3.37 6.97
N ALA A 94 7.52 -3.59 6.87
CA ALA A 94 6.63 -2.69 6.15
C ALA A 94 6.62 -1.29 6.79
N GLU A 95 6.54 -1.22 8.11
CA GLU A 95 6.56 0.03 8.86
C GLU A 95 7.90 0.76 8.72
N GLU A 96 9.04 0.06 8.79
CA GLU A 96 10.36 0.63 8.53
C GLU A 96 10.43 1.31 7.16
N MET A 97 10.01 0.60 6.10
CA MET A 97 10.01 1.15 4.74
C MET A 97 9.07 2.34 4.63
N LEU A 98 7.87 2.25 5.22
CA LEU A 98 6.90 3.34 5.17
C LEU A 98 7.38 4.59 5.92
N ASN A 99 8.07 4.43 7.04
CA ASN A 99 8.68 5.54 7.79
C ASN A 99 9.75 6.28 6.96
N LYS A 100 10.54 5.53 6.17
CA LYS A 100 11.49 6.14 5.22
C LYS A 100 10.76 6.96 4.14
N ALA A 101 9.65 6.43 3.61
CA ALA A 101 8.83 7.17 2.64
C ALA A 101 8.21 8.42 3.26
N GLU A 102 7.63 8.34 4.46
CA GLU A 102 7.00 9.46 5.14
C GLU A 102 7.99 10.56 5.53
N ALA A 103 9.23 10.21 5.86
CA ALA A 103 10.28 11.19 6.13
C ALA A 103 10.60 12.08 4.92
N MET A 104 10.36 11.58 3.70
CA MET A 104 10.59 12.29 2.44
C MET A 104 9.34 12.96 1.89
N GLU A 105 8.16 12.38 2.14
CA GLU A 105 6.86 12.83 1.61
C GLU A 105 5.83 12.87 2.74
N LYS A 106 5.74 14.02 3.40
CA LYS A 106 4.82 14.23 4.54
C LYS A 106 3.39 14.47 4.06
N ASP A 107 2.43 14.19 4.96
CA ASP A 107 1.00 14.45 4.74
C ASP A 107 0.47 13.89 3.41
N ASN A 108 0.88 12.68 3.07
CA ASN A 108 0.48 11.97 1.87
C ASN A 108 -0.60 10.92 2.18
N ALA A 109 -1.78 11.02 1.55
CA ALA A 109 -2.90 10.13 1.78
C ALA A 109 -2.58 8.65 1.49
N ASP A 110 -1.76 8.36 0.48
CA ASP A 110 -1.37 6.99 0.14
C ASP A 110 -0.50 6.36 1.25
N ILE A 111 0.36 7.13 1.90
CA ILE A 111 1.15 6.67 3.05
C ILE A 111 0.22 6.31 4.21
N TYR A 112 -0.79 7.13 4.50
CA TYR A 112 -1.77 6.82 5.56
C TYR A 112 -2.66 5.62 5.22
N CYS A 113 -2.98 5.37 3.95
CA CYS A 113 -3.61 4.13 3.51
C CYS A 113 -2.74 2.91 3.86
N VAL A 114 -1.43 2.97 3.63
CA VAL A 114 -0.52 1.86 3.97
C VAL A 114 -0.36 1.73 5.50
N LYS A 115 -0.35 2.81 6.28
CA LYS A 115 -0.41 2.74 7.76
C LYS A 115 -1.64 1.97 8.25
N LYS A 116 -2.81 2.24 7.64
CA LYS A 116 -4.03 1.48 7.91
C LYS A 116 -3.84 -0.01 7.59
N MET A 117 -3.25 -0.33 6.44
CA MET A 117 -3.01 -1.73 6.04
C MET A 117 -2.06 -2.44 7.01
N ILE A 118 -0.98 -1.81 7.47
CA ILE A 118 -0.06 -2.35 8.47
C ILE A 118 -0.80 -2.62 9.79
N SER A 119 -1.62 -1.68 10.26
CA SER A 119 -2.44 -1.87 11.46
C SER A 119 -3.39 -3.05 11.30
N SER A 120 -4.04 -3.20 10.16
CA SER A 120 -4.90 -4.34 9.85
C SER A 120 -4.12 -5.66 9.83
N LEU A 121 -2.94 -5.70 9.23
CA LEU A 121 -2.07 -6.90 9.20
C LEU A 121 -1.70 -7.34 10.62
N ARG A 122 -1.28 -6.42 11.49
CA ARG A 122 -0.98 -6.71 12.89
C ARG A 122 -2.21 -7.20 13.66
N MET A 123 -3.37 -6.59 13.42
CA MET A 123 -4.62 -7.01 14.04
C MET A 123 -5.01 -8.43 13.59
N MET A 124 -4.90 -8.74 12.30
CA MET A 124 -5.25 -10.05 11.75
C MET A 124 -4.43 -11.21 12.30
N ALA A 125 -3.20 -10.97 12.77
CA ALA A 125 -2.35 -11.99 13.36
C ALA A 125 -2.92 -12.58 14.65
N ASP A 126 -3.62 -11.78 15.45
CA ASP A 126 -4.33 -12.19 16.66
C ASP A 126 -5.48 -11.19 16.96
N PRO A 127 -6.64 -11.32 16.29
CA PRO A 127 -7.72 -10.35 16.40
C PRO A 127 -8.25 -10.19 17.82
N MET A 128 -8.32 -11.28 18.60
CA MET A 128 -8.93 -11.27 19.92
C MET A 128 -8.15 -10.40 20.91
N THR A 129 -6.83 -10.42 20.85
CA THR A 129 -5.98 -9.66 21.78
C THR A 129 -5.58 -8.30 21.22
N ARG A 130 -5.58 -8.12 19.87
CA ARG A 130 -5.00 -6.97 19.19
C ARG A 130 -6.01 -5.95 18.68
N TYR A 131 -7.29 -6.30 18.65
CA TYR A 131 -8.35 -5.42 18.14
C TYR A 131 -8.34 -4.04 18.83
N GLN A 132 -8.29 -4.02 20.17
CA GLN A 132 -8.32 -2.77 20.96
C GLN A 132 -7.11 -1.87 20.69
N THR A 133 -5.97 -2.42 20.26
CA THR A 133 -4.75 -1.65 19.99
C THR A 133 -4.67 -1.19 18.56
N TYR A 134 -4.87 -2.10 17.59
CA TYR A 134 -4.64 -1.81 16.19
C TYR A 134 -5.90 -1.36 15.42
N GLY A 135 -7.08 -1.68 15.92
CA GLY A 135 -8.34 -1.18 15.36
C GLY A 135 -8.40 0.36 15.34
N PRO A 136 -8.27 1.02 16.50
CA PRO A 136 -8.26 2.48 16.57
C PRO A 136 -7.13 3.12 15.75
N LYS A 137 -5.91 2.58 15.80
CA LYS A 137 -4.78 3.07 15.00
C LYS A 137 -5.06 3.02 13.50
N GLY A 138 -5.65 1.93 13.03
CA GLY A 138 -6.05 1.78 11.64
C GLY A 138 -7.14 2.77 11.23
N ALA A 139 -8.15 2.96 12.09
CA ALA A 139 -9.23 3.92 11.86
C ALA A 139 -8.73 5.37 11.82
N GLU A 140 -7.82 5.76 12.73
CA GLU A 140 -7.18 7.07 12.73
C GLU A 140 -6.38 7.33 11.45
N ALA A 141 -5.55 6.35 11.04
CA ALA A 141 -4.79 6.46 9.80
C ALA A 141 -5.70 6.62 8.58
N LEU A 142 -6.80 5.86 8.50
CA LEU A 142 -7.75 5.96 7.39
C LEU A 142 -8.50 7.30 7.38
N ALA A 143 -8.91 7.80 8.54
CA ALA A 143 -9.51 9.12 8.68
C ALA A 143 -8.55 10.23 8.23
N LYS A 144 -7.27 10.15 8.59
CA LYS A 144 -6.24 11.10 8.14
C LYS A 144 -6.02 11.01 6.62
N ALA A 145 -5.97 9.80 6.04
CA ALA A 145 -5.89 9.62 4.59
C ALA A 145 -7.06 10.31 3.88
N LYS A 146 -8.28 10.11 4.36
CA LYS A 146 -9.49 10.72 3.80
C LYS A 146 -9.50 12.25 3.91
N ALA A 147 -9.01 12.78 5.02
CA ALA A 147 -8.90 14.23 5.24
C ALA A 147 -7.86 14.87 4.29
N LEU A 148 -6.75 14.16 4.01
CA LEU A 148 -5.70 14.64 3.11
C LEU A 148 -6.09 14.59 1.63
N ASP A 149 -6.75 13.51 1.22
CA ASP A 149 -7.27 13.37 -0.14
C ASP A 149 -8.60 12.58 -0.15
N PRO A 150 -9.74 13.30 -0.13
CA PRO A 150 -11.06 12.67 -0.19
C PRO A 150 -11.37 12.03 -1.54
N ASN A 151 -10.51 12.20 -2.55
CA ASN A 151 -10.64 11.57 -3.85
C ASN A 151 -9.74 10.34 -4.03
N ASN A 152 -8.91 10.01 -3.05
CA ASN A 152 -8.08 8.81 -3.14
C ASN A 152 -8.94 7.54 -3.14
N PRO A 153 -8.92 6.73 -4.21
CA PRO A 153 -9.76 5.53 -4.32
C PRO A 153 -9.47 4.48 -3.25
N ARG A 154 -8.24 4.43 -2.74
CA ARG A 154 -7.80 3.45 -1.73
C ARG A 154 -8.45 3.69 -0.37
N VAL A 155 -8.82 4.92 -0.07
CA VAL A 155 -9.59 5.23 1.15
C VAL A 155 -10.91 4.46 1.16
N TYR A 156 -11.66 4.55 0.06
CA TYR A 156 -12.96 3.86 -0.06
C TYR A 156 -12.82 2.35 -0.17
N MET A 157 -11.75 1.88 -0.81
CA MET A 157 -11.41 0.46 -0.81
C MET A 157 -11.20 -0.07 0.60
N LEU A 158 -10.42 0.62 1.43
CA LEU A 158 -10.09 0.20 2.79
C LEU A 158 -11.30 0.32 3.73
N GLU A 159 -12.11 1.39 3.60
CA GLU A 159 -13.41 1.50 4.31
C GLU A 159 -14.35 0.35 3.92
N GLY A 160 -14.40 0.01 2.63
CA GLY A 160 -15.17 -1.12 2.13
C GLY A 160 -14.71 -2.46 2.70
N GLN A 161 -13.41 -2.68 2.79
CA GLN A 161 -12.83 -3.88 3.41
C GLN A 161 -13.20 -3.97 4.90
N ASP A 162 -13.14 -2.88 5.64
CA ASP A 162 -13.56 -2.86 7.04
C ASP A 162 -15.03 -3.27 7.18
N LYS A 163 -15.93 -2.72 6.36
CA LYS A 163 -17.35 -3.10 6.35
C LYS A 163 -17.58 -4.54 5.91
N PHE A 164 -16.77 -5.03 4.99
CA PHE A 164 -16.89 -6.38 4.44
C PHE A 164 -16.47 -7.46 5.44
N TYR A 165 -15.36 -7.26 6.18
CA TYR A 165 -14.82 -8.26 7.09
C TYR A 165 -15.37 -8.18 8.52
N THR A 166 -15.87 -7.02 8.93
CA THR A 166 -16.48 -6.87 10.27
C THR A 166 -17.81 -7.62 10.31
N PRO A 167 -18.08 -8.45 11.34
CA PRO A 167 -19.40 -9.06 11.53
C PRO A 167 -20.48 -7.98 11.73
N GLU A 168 -21.71 -8.24 11.24
CA GLU A 168 -22.82 -7.26 11.30
C GLU A 168 -23.11 -6.77 12.73
N GLN A 169 -23.05 -7.67 13.70
CA GLN A 169 -23.24 -7.32 15.13
C GLN A 169 -22.20 -6.34 15.67
N PHE A 170 -21.09 -6.14 14.99
CA PHE A 170 -20.03 -5.19 15.33
C PHE A 170 -19.95 -4.02 14.34
N GLY A 171 -21.00 -3.80 13.53
CA GLY A 171 -21.13 -2.68 12.63
C GLY A 171 -20.60 -2.94 11.20
N GLY A 172 -20.35 -4.19 10.84
CA GLY A 172 -20.09 -4.58 9.45
C GLY A 172 -21.37 -4.53 8.62
N SER A 173 -21.21 -4.41 7.29
CA SER A 173 -22.35 -4.38 6.36
C SER A 173 -21.87 -4.67 4.94
N LYS A 174 -22.36 -5.76 4.36
CA LYS A 174 -22.05 -6.10 2.95
C LYS A 174 -22.63 -5.05 1.98
N THR A 175 -23.79 -4.49 2.31
CA THR A 175 -24.43 -3.44 1.50
C THR A 175 -23.60 -2.15 1.50
N GLU A 176 -23.14 -1.68 2.68
CA GLU A 176 -22.26 -0.52 2.77
C GLU A 176 -20.91 -0.79 2.11
N ALA A 177 -20.34 -1.98 2.30
CA ALA A 177 -19.11 -2.40 1.64
C ALA A 177 -19.23 -2.30 0.11
N LYS A 178 -20.34 -2.79 -0.48
CA LYS A 178 -20.61 -2.68 -1.91
C LYS A 178 -20.61 -1.24 -2.38
N THR A 179 -21.33 -0.35 -1.71
CA THR A 179 -21.40 1.08 -2.05
C THR A 179 -20.02 1.75 -1.99
N LEU A 180 -19.20 1.38 -0.98
CA LEU A 180 -17.84 1.89 -0.83
C LEU A 180 -16.92 1.39 -1.95
N PHE A 181 -17.01 0.12 -2.33
CA PHE A 181 -16.25 -0.44 -3.44
C PHE A 181 -16.66 0.17 -4.79
N GLU A 182 -17.95 0.38 -5.05
CA GLU A 182 -18.44 1.07 -6.25
C GLU A 182 -17.90 2.52 -6.29
N THR A 183 -17.90 3.21 -5.15
CA THR A 183 -17.31 4.56 -5.03
C THR A 183 -15.81 4.52 -5.31
N SER A 184 -15.09 3.51 -4.79
CA SER A 184 -13.67 3.31 -5.06
C SER A 184 -13.39 3.12 -6.55
N LEU A 185 -14.15 2.25 -7.25
CA LEU A 185 -13.99 2.06 -8.71
C LEU A 185 -14.20 3.35 -9.48
N LYS A 186 -15.26 4.10 -9.18
CA LYS A 186 -15.51 5.40 -9.82
C LYS A 186 -14.31 6.34 -9.64
N LYS A 187 -13.75 6.39 -8.44
CA LYS A 187 -12.56 7.23 -8.17
C LYS A 187 -11.30 6.72 -8.87
N PHE A 188 -11.13 5.41 -9.05
CA PHE A 188 -10.07 4.87 -9.90
C PHE A 188 -10.23 5.28 -11.37
N ASP A 189 -11.48 5.33 -11.89
CA ASP A 189 -11.77 5.75 -13.27
C ASP A 189 -11.50 7.25 -13.47
N GLU A 190 -11.79 8.07 -12.47
CA GLU A 190 -11.60 9.52 -12.50
C GLU A 190 -10.14 9.94 -12.21
N ALA A 191 -9.34 9.05 -11.62
CA ALA A 191 -7.97 9.36 -11.21
C ALA A 191 -7.06 9.66 -12.41
N LYS A 192 -6.30 10.75 -12.28
CA LYS A 192 -5.25 11.13 -13.23
C LYS A 192 -3.89 11.00 -12.55
N PRO A 193 -3.16 9.88 -12.74
CA PRO A 193 -1.85 9.70 -12.13
C PRO A 193 -0.89 10.82 -12.52
N LYS A 194 -0.14 11.32 -11.54
CA LYS A 194 0.86 12.40 -11.77
C LYS A 194 2.08 11.91 -12.58
N SER A 195 2.31 10.61 -12.62
CA SER A 195 3.40 9.97 -13.37
C SER A 195 3.08 8.49 -13.60
N SER A 196 3.83 7.82 -14.49
CA SER A 196 3.74 6.38 -14.75
C SER A 196 4.06 5.51 -13.54
N ILE A 197 4.80 6.04 -12.57
CA ILE A 197 5.19 5.35 -11.33
C ILE A 197 4.35 5.76 -10.11
N ALA A 198 3.35 6.64 -10.28
CA ALA A 198 2.43 6.98 -9.21
C ALA A 198 1.66 5.74 -8.72
N PRO A 199 1.21 5.71 -7.44
CA PRO A 199 0.45 4.57 -6.91
C PRO A 199 -0.76 4.22 -7.80
N ASN A 200 -0.78 2.98 -8.32
CA ASN A 200 -1.81 2.49 -9.27
C ASN A 200 -2.45 1.16 -8.85
N TRP A 201 -2.13 0.66 -7.65
CA TRP A 201 -2.66 -0.60 -7.11
C TRP A 201 -4.04 -0.41 -6.46
N GLY A 202 -4.75 -1.52 -6.27
CA GLY A 202 -6.00 -1.59 -5.50
C GLY A 202 -7.24 -1.86 -6.35
N ARG A 203 -7.29 -1.44 -7.62
CA ARG A 203 -8.45 -1.63 -8.50
C ARG A 203 -8.89 -3.11 -8.58
N ASN A 204 -7.97 -4.02 -8.90
CA ASN A 204 -8.28 -5.45 -9.02
C ASN A 204 -8.80 -6.04 -7.70
N GLN A 205 -8.35 -5.51 -6.56
CA GLN A 205 -8.86 -5.93 -5.24
C GLN A 205 -10.32 -5.49 -5.07
N VAL A 206 -10.67 -4.28 -5.47
CA VAL A 206 -12.06 -3.79 -5.41
C VAL A 206 -12.97 -4.62 -6.31
N GLU A 207 -12.55 -4.92 -7.53
CA GLU A 207 -13.29 -5.77 -8.47
C GLU A 207 -13.51 -7.18 -7.90
N TYR A 208 -12.48 -7.74 -7.26
CA TYR A 208 -12.60 -9.02 -6.56
C TYR A 208 -13.65 -8.96 -5.43
N PHE A 209 -13.61 -7.94 -4.55
CA PHE A 209 -14.58 -7.83 -3.47
C PHE A 209 -16.01 -7.66 -3.98
N LEU A 210 -16.22 -6.86 -5.01
CA LEU A 210 -17.54 -6.72 -5.65
C LEU A 210 -18.05 -8.04 -6.20
N SER A 211 -17.19 -8.89 -6.73
CA SER A 211 -17.57 -10.23 -7.22
C SER A 211 -17.99 -11.18 -6.09
N GLN A 212 -17.58 -10.93 -4.84
CA GLN A 212 -17.94 -11.74 -3.67
C GLN A 212 -19.25 -11.27 -2.99
N ILE A 213 -19.78 -10.10 -3.35
CA ILE A 213 -21.01 -9.55 -2.79
C ILE A 213 -22.14 -9.82 -3.80
N LYS A 214 -23.03 -10.73 -3.45
CA LYS A 214 -24.23 -11.09 -4.23
C LYS A 214 -25.33 -10.05 -4.04
#